data_c103f7434d6e3695e00faf5e795c7dff
#
_entry.id   c103f7434d6e3695e00faf5e795c7dff
#
_cell.length_a   1.000
_cell.length_b   1.000
_cell.length_c   1.000
_cell.angle_alpha   90.00
_cell.angle_beta   90.00
_cell.angle_gamma   90.00
#
_symmetry.space_group_name_H-M   'P 1'
#
loop_
_entity.id
_entity.type
_entity.pdbx_description
1 polymer ?
#
loop_
_entity_poly.entity_id
_entity_poly.type
_entity_poly.pdbx_seq_one_letter_code
_entity_poly.pdbx_strand_id
1 'polypeptide(L)'
;AQESRGLGDVYKRQVFYIGFRTPPEDETGVPHIIEHTTLCGSKKFPVKDPFIELAKGSLNTFLNAMTYPDKTVYPVASCNDQDFKNLMDVYLDAVFNPNITKYEEIFKQEGWHYELIGKDDELKINGVVYNEMKGAYSSPDEVLSSQIYRSLFPDNTYSKDSGGNPEYIPKLTYEAYLDFYHKYYHPSNSYIYLYGDMDVVERLEWLDKEYLSLYDYKKVNSEINKQPAFDEIKNVEAQYSITMDDSQENKTYLSYNRVVGDTLDEMLYQAFDVLDYALVSSPGAPVKQALIDAGIGDDVYGSYDAGILQPVFSFVAKNANASQADEFESIIENTLKEVVKTGINKEALLAGINSSEFKFREADFGQFPKGLLFGLNCLDSWLFDDMKPFIHLECLGTFAKLRKAVDTDYFEKLIQEYLLDNTHGSSVTVKPKRGLGNEREEALAKELSDYKASLSDEEIKKLIEDTEHLKKYQEEPSSDEDLRKLPMLTRADMKKNAMPFSNIEDELSDVKVVRHDIESNGIDYISFLFDAGDFAQSELGYLGFFTNALGLVSTEKYSYTDLANATNIYTGGISTGTASHPDIKDRNNFVFKFEVKLKVLEKNLDKALELSLIHISEPTRLLSIS
;
A
#
# COMPACT_ATOMS: atom_id res chain seq x y z
N ALA A 1 14.31 -21.03 10.02
CA ALA A 1 15.16 -21.14 8.82
C ALA A 1 14.63 -20.31 7.64
N GLN A 2 13.33 -20.27 7.43
CA GLN A 2 12.72 -19.48 6.35
C GLN A 2 12.66 -17.98 6.70
N GLU A 3 12.38 -17.65 7.96
CA GLU A 3 12.40 -16.28 8.49
C GLU A 3 13.82 -15.71 8.57
N SER A 4 14.81 -16.51 8.95
CA SER A 4 16.22 -16.10 8.93
C SER A 4 16.79 -15.95 7.52
N ARG A 5 16.22 -16.63 6.51
CA ARG A 5 16.52 -16.36 5.09
C ARG A 5 16.04 -14.96 4.69
N GLY A 6 14.83 -14.58 5.08
CA GLY A 6 14.28 -13.25 4.81
C GLY A 6 15.16 -12.14 5.34
N LEU A 7 15.62 -12.24 6.59
CA LEU A 7 16.49 -11.22 7.22
C LEU A 7 17.86 -11.12 6.54
N GLY A 8 18.50 -12.24 6.19
CA GLY A 8 19.80 -12.24 5.49
C GLY A 8 19.73 -11.67 4.06
N ASP A 9 18.62 -11.88 3.35
CA ASP A 9 18.38 -11.34 2.01
C ASP A 9 18.01 -9.85 2.04
N VAL A 10 17.37 -9.38 3.09
CA VAL A 10 16.94 -7.96 3.26
C VAL A 10 18.14 -7.01 3.18
N TYR A 11 19.30 -7.36 3.73
CA TYR A 11 20.50 -6.52 3.70
C TYR A 11 21.26 -6.53 2.37
N LYS A 12 21.01 -7.50 1.49
CA LYS A 12 21.69 -7.61 0.19
C LYS A 12 20.79 -7.21 -0.99
N ARG A 13 19.54 -6.88 -0.73
CA ARG A 13 18.60 -6.43 -1.73
C ARG A 13 18.93 -5.01 -2.13
N GLN A 14 19.33 -4.82 -3.38
CA GLN A 14 19.50 -3.50 -3.97
C GLN A 14 18.14 -3.02 -4.46
N VAL A 15 17.81 -1.77 -4.19
CA VAL A 15 16.57 -1.12 -4.62
C VAL A 15 16.91 0.17 -5.35
N PHE A 16 16.30 0.37 -6.48
CA PHE A 16 16.26 1.61 -7.24
C PHE A 16 14.83 1.99 -7.49
N TYR A 17 14.53 3.25 -7.43
CA TYR A 17 13.40 3.81 -8.14
C TYR A 17 13.76 5.15 -8.79
N ILE A 18 13.05 5.45 -9.87
CA ILE A 18 12.88 6.81 -10.36
C ILE A 18 11.40 7.18 -10.20
N GLY A 19 11.15 8.29 -9.52
CA GLY A 19 9.81 8.86 -9.33
C GLY A 19 9.72 10.22 -9.99
N PHE A 20 8.53 10.59 -10.44
CA PHE A 20 8.22 11.92 -10.97
C PHE A 20 7.05 12.50 -10.19
N ARG A 21 7.07 13.81 -9.96
CA ARG A 21 5.87 14.51 -9.49
C ARG A 21 4.94 14.69 -10.68
N THR A 22 3.78 14.04 -10.63
CA THR A 22 2.81 13.93 -11.74
C THR A 22 1.40 14.32 -11.29
N PRO A 23 1.20 15.57 -10.82
CA PRO A 23 -0.11 15.99 -10.34
C PRO A 23 -1.13 15.98 -11.50
N PRO A 24 -2.24 15.21 -11.40
CA PRO A 24 -3.30 15.23 -12.42
C PRO A 24 -3.99 16.59 -12.47
N GLU A 25 -4.31 17.03 -13.68
CA GLU A 25 -5.01 18.30 -13.94
C GLU A 25 -6.51 18.07 -14.15
N ASP A 26 -6.89 16.85 -14.50
CA ASP A 26 -8.27 16.42 -14.76
C ASP A 26 -8.50 14.95 -14.30
N GLU A 27 -9.66 14.42 -14.66
CA GLU A 27 -10.13 13.08 -14.27
C GLU A 27 -9.79 11.99 -15.30
N THR A 28 -8.96 12.29 -16.31
CA THR A 28 -8.71 11.37 -17.43
C THR A 28 -7.75 10.24 -17.09
N GLY A 29 -7.11 10.28 -15.90
CA GLY A 29 -6.15 9.26 -15.49
C GLY A 29 -4.87 9.24 -16.32
N VAL A 30 -4.51 10.36 -16.92
CA VAL A 30 -3.29 10.45 -17.76
C VAL A 30 -2.02 10.00 -17.03
N PRO A 31 -1.80 10.24 -15.69
CA PRO A 31 -0.64 9.70 -14.99
C PRO A 31 -0.59 8.17 -15.00
N HIS A 32 -1.71 7.50 -14.80
CA HIS A 32 -1.84 6.04 -14.79
C HIS A 32 -1.63 5.45 -16.19
N ILE A 33 -2.22 6.06 -17.21
CA ILE A 33 -2.02 5.62 -18.59
C ILE A 33 -0.55 5.76 -19.00
N ILE A 34 0.14 6.82 -18.57
CA ILE A 34 1.58 6.98 -18.85
C ILE A 34 2.40 5.94 -18.07
N GLU A 35 2.02 5.62 -16.84
CA GLU A 35 2.66 4.56 -16.08
C GLU A 35 2.71 3.25 -16.87
N HIS A 36 1.56 2.79 -17.37
CA HIS A 36 1.46 1.59 -18.19
C HIS A 36 2.27 1.70 -19.49
N THR A 37 2.05 2.77 -20.22
CA THR A 37 2.56 2.93 -21.58
C THR A 37 4.08 3.11 -21.67
N THR A 38 4.72 3.75 -20.69
CA THR A 38 6.18 3.90 -20.66
C THR A 38 6.89 2.56 -20.58
N LEU A 39 6.26 1.54 -19.98
CA LEU A 39 6.80 0.18 -19.90
C LEU A 39 6.51 -0.69 -21.14
N CYS A 40 5.86 -0.15 -22.19
CA CYS A 40 5.57 -0.85 -23.43
C CYS A 40 6.66 -0.68 -24.50
N GLY A 41 7.92 -0.66 -24.08
CA GLY A 41 9.09 -0.57 -24.96
C GLY A 41 9.69 0.82 -25.08
N SER A 42 10.98 0.85 -25.34
CA SER A 42 11.77 2.07 -25.36
C SER A 42 12.79 2.09 -26.51
N LYS A 43 13.56 3.16 -26.60
CA LYS A 43 14.53 3.36 -27.68
C LYS A 43 15.64 2.30 -27.68
N LYS A 44 16.21 1.97 -26.52
CA LYS A 44 17.23 0.92 -26.39
C LYS A 44 16.60 -0.48 -26.44
N PHE A 45 15.41 -0.62 -25.86
CA PHE A 45 14.74 -1.90 -25.64
C PHE A 45 13.34 -1.88 -26.30
N PRO A 46 13.26 -1.99 -27.64
CA PRO A 46 12.02 -1.84 -28.39
C PRO A 46 11.14 -3.10 -28.36
N VAL A 47 11.08 -3.76 -27.22
CA VAL A 47 10.24 -4.93 -26.97
C VAL A 47 8.88 -4.45 -26.50
N LYS A 48 7.78 -5.00 -27.04
CA LYS A 48 6.41 -4.56 -26.70
C LYS A 48 6.06 -4.75 -25.23
N ASP A 49 6.61 -5.78 -24.60
CA ASP A 49 6.41 -6.07 -23.18
C ASP A 49 7.73 -6.49 -22.52
N PRO A 50 8.65 -5.53 -22.29
CA PRO A 50 9.91 -5.81 -21.63
C PRO A 50 9.72 -6.27 -20.18
N PHE A 51 8.62 -5.87 -19.52
CA PHE A 51 8.32 -6.25 -18.13
C PHE A 51 8.13 -7.77 -17.99
N ILE A 52 7.30 -8.39 -18.82
CA ILE A 52 7.09 -9.85 -18.82
C ILE A 52 8.38 -10.60 -19.18
N GLU A 53 9.14 -10.11 -20.15
CA GLU A 53 10.39 -10.76 -20.54
C GLU A 53 11.44 -10.68 -19.42
N LEU A 54 11.56 -9.54 -18.73
CA LEU A 54 12.42 -9.42 -17.56
C LEU A 54 11.95 -10.32 -16.40
N ALA A 55 10.65 -10.40 -16.15
CA ALA A 55 10.13 -11.27 -15.11
C ALA A 55 10.49 -12.76 -15.35
N LYS A 56 10.60 -13.20 -16.61
CA LYS A 56 11.01 -14.57 -16.97
C LYS A 56 12.52 -14.81 -16.86
N GLY A 57 13.35 -13.80 -17.10
CA GLY A 57 14.79 -13.96 -17.31
C GLY A 57 15.69 -13.24 -16.30
N SER A 58 15.14 -12.56 -15.33
CA SER A 58 15.85 -11.82 -14.28
C SER A 58 15.82 -12.57 -12.94
N LEU A 59 16.71 -12.19 -12.04
CA LEU A 59 16.70 -12.56 -10.62
C LEU A 59 16.09 -11.45 -9.77
N ASN A 60 15.20 -10.68 -10.37
CA ASN A 60 14.50 -9.62 -9.65
C ASN A 60 13.80 -10.17 -8.39
N THR A 61 13.72 -9.32 -7.39
CA THR A 61 12.96 -9.58 -6.18
C THR A 61 11.76 -8.64 -6.09
N PHE A 62 11.71 -7.64 -6.97
CA PHE A 62 10.60 -6.74 -7.13
C PHE A 62 10.70 -6.00 -8.48
N LEU A 63 9.62 -5.98 -9.22
CA LEU A 63 9.40 -5.17 -10.42
C LEU A 63 7.98 -4.62 -10.35
N ASN A 64 7.82 -3.31 -10.48
CA ASN A 64 6.50 -2.67 -10.54
C ASN A 64 6.60 -1.27 -11.14
N ALA A 65 5.45 -0.64 -11.35
CA ALA A 65 5.25 0.79 -11.44
C ALA A 65 4.04 1.15 -10.55
N MET A 66 3.96 2.38 -10.08
CA MET A 66 2.97 2.79 -9.09
C MET A 66 2.56 4.24 -9.33
N THR A 67 1.27 4.46 -9.58
CA THR A 67 0.68 5.79 -9.65
C THR A 67 0.00 6.14 -8.32
N TYR A 68 0.37 7.28 -7.76
CA TYR A 68 -0.18 7.88 -6.56
C TYR A 68 -0.91 9.19 -6.91
N PRO A 69 -1.63 9.81 -5.98
CA PRO A 69 -2.35 11.06 -6.26
C PRO A 69 -1.50 12.21 -6.79
N ASP A 70 -0.20 12.21 -6.57
CA ASP A 70 0.70 13.32 -6.90
C ASP A 70 2.04 12.90 -7.51
N LYS A 71 2.29 11.61 -7.61
CA LYS A 71 3.57 11.03 -8.09
C LYS A 71 3.38 9.73 -8.82
N THR A 72 4.29 9.42 -9.74
CA THR A 72 4.40 8.10 -10.38
C THR A 72 5.81 7.57 -10.16
N VAL A 73 5.94 6.34 -9.68
CA VAL A 73 7.20 5.75 -9.23
C VAL A 73 7.46 4.44 -9.96
N TYR A 74 8.68 4.23 -10.42
CA TYR A 74 9.13 3.06 -11.16
C TYR A 74 10.21 2.31 -10.39
N PRO A 75 9.83 1.40 -9.47
CA PRO A 75 10.75 0.68 -8.61
C PRO A 75 11.21 -0.64 -9.19
N VAL A 76 12.49 -0.98 -8.94
CA VAL A 76 13.05 -2.31 -9.17
C VAL A 76 13.91 -2.74 -8.00
N ALA A 77 14.00 -4.04 -7.76
CA ALA A 77 14.90 -4.60 -6.76
C ALA A 77 15.49 -5.94 -7.21
N SER A 78 16.77 -6.16 -6.87
CA SER A 78 17.44 -7.44 -7.10
C SER A 78 18.52 -7.70 -6.03
N CYS A 79 18.79 -8.98 -5.77
CA CYS A 79 19.93 -9.43 -4.96
C CYS A 79 21.18 -9.75 -5.81
N ASN A 80 21.12 -9.57 -7.12
CA ASN A 80 22.20 -9.77 -8.06
C ASN A 80 22.63 -8.42 -8.66
N ASP A 81 23.91 -8.08 -8.57
CA ASP A 81 24.42 -6.77 -8.97
C ASP A 81 24.28 -6.49 -10.47
N GLN A 82 24.56 -7.50 -11.32
CA GLN A 82 24.42 -7.37 -12.77
C GLN A 82 22.96 -7.22 -13.17
N ASP A 83 22.07 -8.01 -12.54
CA ASP A 83 20.64 -7.93 -12.76
C ASP A 83 20.09 -6.55 -12.37
N PHE A 84 20.49 -6.06 -11.20
CA PHE A 84 20.10 -4.74 -10.73
C PHE A 84 20.48 -3.63 -11.71
N LYS A 85 21.71 -3.68 -12.26
CA LYS A 85 22.17 -2.74 -13.29
C LYS A 85 21.37 -2.85 -14.58
N ASN A 86 21.05 -4.07 -15.00
CA ASN A 86 20.22 -4.33 -16.18
C ASN A 86 18.81 -3.74 -16.00
N LEU A 87 18.19 -3.97 -14.82
CA LEU A 87 16.86 -3.46 -14.50
C LEU A 87 16.84 -1.93 -14.45
N MET A 88 17.86 -1.30 -13.84
CA MET A 88 18.00 0.16 -13.86
C MET A 88 18.06 0.70 -15.28
N ASP A 89 18.86 0.10 -16.18
CA ASP A 89 19.01 0.56 -17.56
C ASP A 89 17.69 0.45 -18.34
N VAL A 90 16.97 -0.65 -18.19
CA VAL A 90 15.67 -0.83 -18.86
C VAL A 90 14.65 0.19 -18.37
N TYR A 91 14.55 0.41 -17.04
CA TYR A 91 13.56 1.33 -16.48
C TYR A 91 13.88 2.80 -16.78
N LEU A 92 15.16 3.18 -16.76
CA LEU A 92 15.58 4.54 -17.12
C LEU A 92 15.32 4.85 -18.60
N ASP A 93 15.63 3.90 -19.49
CA ASP A 93 15.33 4.11 -20.91
C ASP A 93 13.81 4.10 -21.18
N ALA A 94 13.05 3.28 -20.46
CA ALA A 94 11.61 3.25 -20.53
C ALA A 94 10.97 4.60 -20.16
N VAL A 95 11.38 5.23 -19.07
CA VAL A 95 10.77 6.51 -18.64
C VAL A 95 11.29 7.73 -19.39
N PHE A 96 12.54 7.72 -19.89
CA PHE A 96 13.11 8.86 -20.60
C PHE A 96 13.01 8.78 -22.13
N ASN A 97 12.91 7.58 -22.69
CA ASN A 97 12.86 7.36 -24.13
C ASN A 97 11.80 6.31 -24.54
N PRO A 98 10.56 6.37 -24.00
CA PRO A 98 9.54 5.39 -24.36
C PRO A 98 9.12 5.49 -25.81
N ASN A 99 8.66 4.41 -26.39
CA ASN A 99 8.18 4.36 -27.76
C ASN A 99 6.77 4.99 -27.96
N ILE A 100 6.21 5.58 -26.94
CA ILE A 100 4.87 6.21 -26.95
C ILE A 100 4.71 7.34 -27.97
N THR A 101 5.79 8.03 -28.29
CA THR A 101 5.80 9.09 -29.30
C THR A 101 5.87 8.54 -30.73
N LYS A 102 6.20 7.25 -30.90
CA LYS A 102 6.39 6.58 -32.16
C LYS A 102 5.21 5.71 -32.56
N TYR A 103 4.55 5.10 -31.59
CA TYR A 103 3.45 4.17 -31.78
C TYR A 103 2.24 4.61 -30.94
N GLU A 104 1.24 5.20 -31.61
CA GLU A 104 -0.04 5.58 -30.99
C GLU A 104 -0.80 4.34 -30.49
N GLU A 105 -0.52 3.18 -31.08
CA GLU A 105 -1.11 1.89 -30.71
C GLU A 105 -0.88 1.56 -29.23
N ILE A 106 0.24 1.99 -28.64
CA ILE A 106 0.54 1.81 -27.21
C ILE A 106 -0.49 2.56 -26.36
N PHE A 107 -0.78 3.83 -26.70
CA PHE A 107 -1.81 4.60 -26.02
C PHE A 107 -3.20 3.98 -26.16
N LYS A 108 -3.55 3.52 -27.36
CA LYS A 108 -4.83 2.89 -27.65
C LYS A 108 -5.01 1.56 -26.92
N GLN A 109 -3.95 0.78 -26.79
CA GLN A 109 -3.95 -0.50 -26.09
C GLN A 109 -4.10 -0.30 -24.57
N GLU A 110 -3.22 0.50 -23.97
CA GLU A 110 -3.15 0.65 -22.53
C GLU A 110 -4.18 1.66 -21.97
N GLY A 111 -4.40 2.77 -22.66
CA GLY A 111 -5.34 3.80 -22.24
C GLY A 111 -6.78 3.46 -22.60
N TRP A 112 -7.18 3.90 -23.80
CA TRP A 112 -8.52 3.66 -24.32
C TRP A 112 -8.61 3.80 -25.85
N HIS A 113 -9.59 3.13 -26.46
CA HIS A 113 -9.91 3.27 -27.86
C HIS A 113 -11.38 2.88 -28.13
N TYR A 114 -11.92 3.34 -29.27
CA TYR A 114 -13.17 2.81 -29.81
C TYR A 114 -12.90 1.46 -30.48
N GLU A 115 -13.69 0.45 -30.13
CA GLU A 115 -13.66 -0.87 -30.76
C GLU A 115 -14.93 -1.11 -31.58
N LEU A 116 -14.78 -1.31 -32.89
CA LEU A 116 -15.85 -1.67 -33.81
C LEU A 116 -15.39 -2.82 -34.74
N ILE A 117 -15.97 -4.02 -34.56
CA ILE A 117 -15.57 -5.23 -35.32
C ILE A 117 -16.19 -5.25 -36.72
N GLY A 118 -17.46 -4.90 -36.83
CA GLY A 118 -18.18 -4.86 -38.09
C GLY A 118 -19.21 -3.74 -38.12
N LYS A 119 -19.72 -3.40 -39.31
CA LYS A 119 -20.64 -2.27 -39.50
C LYS A 119 -21.92 -2.42 -38.68
N ASP A 120 -22.40 -3.66 -38.49
CA ASP A 120 -23.66 -3.94 -37.78
C ASP A 120 -23.44 -4.21 -36.26
N ASP A 121 -22.19 -4.32 -35.83
CA ASP A 121 -21.84 -4.56 -34.43
C ASP A 121 -21.98 -3.29 -33.56
N GLU A 122 -22.08 -3.48 -32.25
CA GLU A 122 -22.08 -2.37 -31.29
C GLU A 122 -20.71 -1.72 -31.20
N LEU A 123 -20.67 -0.39 -31.17
CA LEU A 123 -19.48 0.37 -30.87
C LEU A 123 -19.19 0.27 -29.36
N LYS A 124 -17.95 -0.04 -28.99
CA LYS A 124 -17.50 -0.17 -27.59
C LYS A 124 -16.30 0.72 -27.31
N ILE A 125 -16.07 0.99 -26.03
CA ILE A 125 -14.80 1.53 -25.53
C ILE A 125 -14.05 0.39 -24.87
N ASN A 126 -12.75 0.26 -25.20
CA ASN A 126 -11.85 -0.73 -24.66
C ASN A 126 -10.49 -0.10 -24.35
N GLY A 127 -9.67 -0.75 -23.52
CA GLY A 127 -8.35 -0.33 -23.09
C GLY A 127 -8.01 -0.93 -21.73
N VAL A 128 -6.73 -1.16 -21.45
CA VAL A 128 -6.31 -1.83 -20.20
C VAL A 128 -6.71 -0.98 -18.98
N VAL A 129 -6.24 0.27 -18.92
CA VAL A 129 -6.54 1.19 -17.80
C VAL A 129 -8.03 1.51 -17.73
N TYR A 130 -8.69 1.74 -18.87
CA TYR A 130 -10.14 1.97 -18.88
C TYR A 130 -10.92 0.82 -18.24
N ASN A 131 -10.61 -0.42 -18.59
CA ASN A 131 -11.30 -1.60 -18.05
C ASN A 131 -10.96 -1.84 -16.58
N GLU A 132 -9.71 -1.62 -16.17
CA GLU A 132 -9.26 -1.69 -14.78
C GLU A 132 -10.03 -0.69 -13.91
N MET A 133 -10.07 0.57 -14.32
CA MET A 133 -10.77 1.61 -13.57
C MET A 133 -12.28 1.43 -13.58
N LYS A 134 -12.87 0.91 -14.66
CA LYS A 134 -14.28 0.51 -14.66
C LYS A 134 -14.56 -0.56 -13.60
N GLY A 135 -13.63 -1.50 -13.40
CA GLY A 135 -13.68 -2.49 -12.33
C GLY A 135 -13.54 -1.86 -10.94
N ALA A 136 -12.55 -0.98 -10.73
CA ALA A 136 -12.28 -0.30 -9.46
C ALA A 136 -13.49 0.53 -9.00
N TYR A 137 -14.09 1.31 -9.89
CA TYR A 137 -15.27 2.14 -9.60
C TYR A 137 -16.57 1.36 -9.32
N SER A 138 -16.53 0.03 -9.44
CA SER A 138 -17.63 -0.81 -8.95
C SER A 138 -17.55 -1.05 -7.43
N SER A 139 -16.39 -0.82 -6.81
CA SER A 139 -16.16 -0.97 -5.38
C SER A 139 -16.69 0.24 -4.59
N PRO A 140 -17.49 0.01 -3.52
CA PRO A 140 -17.92 1.10 -2.65
C PRO A 140 -16.76 1.78 -1.91
N ASP A 141 -15.65 1.07 -1.65
CA ASP A 141 -14.45 1.62 -1.03
C ASP A 141 -13.79 2.66 -1.94
N GLU A 142 -13.72 2.40 -3.25
CA GLU A 142 -13.16 3.34 -4.22
C GLU A 142 -14.03 4.59 -4.35
N VAL A 143 -15.35 4.41 -4.40
CA VAL A 143 -16.29 5.53 -4.41
C VAL A 143 -16.14 6.38 -3.15
N LEU A 144 -16.02 5.75 -1.97
CA LEU A 144 -15.80 6.45 -0.71
C LEU A 144 -14.49 7.26 -0.73
N SER A 145 -13.38 6.63 -1.08
CA SER A 145 -12.06 7.26 -1.16
C SER A 145 -12.08 8.46 -2.10
N SER A 146 -12.57 8.28 -3.32
CA SER A 146 -12.70 9.36 -4.31
C SER A 146 -13.53 10.55 -3.77
N GLN A 147 -14.65 10.29 -3.08
CA GLN A 147 -15.47 11.36 -2.51
C GLN A 147 -14.80 12.06 -1.32
N ILE A 148 -14.04 11.34 -0.49
CA ILE A 148 -13.26 11.95 0.59
C ILE A 148 -12.28 12.97 0.00
N TYR A 149 -11.45 12.56 -0.98
CA TYR A 149 -10.46 13.45 -1.57
C TYR A 149 -11.11 14.65 -2.29
N ARG A 150 -12.13 14.43 -3.09
CA ARG A 150 -12.86 15.50 -3.78
C ARG A 150 -13.49 16.50 -2.83
N SER A 151 -14.02 16.04 -1.71
CA SER A 151 -14.65 16.91 -0.71
C SER A 151 -13.65 17.74 0.08
N LEU A 152 -12.45 17.17 0.37
CA LEU A 152 -11.40 17.81 1.17
C LEU A 152 -10.48 18.73 0.36
N PHE A 153 -10.31 18.47 -0.94
CA PHE A 153 -9.31 19.14 -1.78
C PHE A 153 -9.88 19.68 -3.10
N PRO A 154 -11.04 20.41 -3.10
CA PRO A 154 -11.72 20.82 -4.34
C PRO A 154 -10.87 21.69 -5.27
N ASP A 155 -9.91 22.45 -4.75
CA ASP A 155 -9.17 23.47 -5.49
C ASP A 155 -7.75 23.05 -5.91
N ASN A 156 -7.35 21.81 -5.63
CA ASN A 156 -6.03 21.31 -6.01
C ASN A 156 -6.08 19.92 -6.69
N THR A 157 -4.91 19.36 -6.97
CA THR A 157 -4.74 18.10 -7.71
C THR A 157 -5.40 16.91 -7.03
N TYR A 158 -5.47 16.89 -5.68
CA TYR A 158 -6.04 15.78 -4.94
C TYR A 158 -7.56 15.60 -5.11
N SER A 159 -8.27 16.59 -5.69
CA SER A 159 -9.65 16.39 -6.11
C SER A 159 -9.78 15.53 -7.37
N LYS A 160 -8.69 15.29 -8.10
CA LYS A 160 -8.65 14.53 -9.33
C LYS A 160 -8.21 13.10 -9.06
N ASP A 161 -8.79 12.17 -9.79
CA ASP A 161 -8.38 10.78 -9.71
C ASP A 161 -7.18 10.54 -10.63
N SER A 162 -6.01 10.27 -10.05
CA SER A 162 -4.79 9.96 -10.81
C SER A 162 -4.89 8.63 -11.56
N GLY A 163 -5.71 7.69 -11.05
CA GLY A 163 -6.03 6.42 -11.70
C GLY A 163 -6.95 6.59 -12.90
N GLY A 164 -7.81 7.60 -12.86
CA GLY A 164 -8.75 7.95 -13.91
C GLY A 164 -10.18 7.50 -13.64
N ASN A 165 -11.11 8.40 -13.90
CA ASN A 165 -12.53 8.10 -13.82
C ASN A 165 -13.00 7.54 -15.17
N PRO A 166 -13.64 6.36 -15.23
CA PRO A 166 -14.09 5.74 -16.47
C PRO A 166 -15.01 6.62 -17.35
N GLU A 167 -15.73 7.58 -16.76
CA GLU A 167 -16.56 8.54 -17.50
C GLU A 167 -15.74 9.65 -18.18
N TYR A 168 -14.48 9.81 -17.77
CA TYR A 168 -13.57 10.86 -18.26
C TYR A 168 -12.39 10.32 -19.03
N ILE A 169 -11.90 9.11 -18.78
CA ILE A 169 -10.79 8.48 -19.53
C ILE A 169 -10.99 8.60 -21.03
N PRO A 170 -12.19 8.37 -21.62
CA PRO A 170 -12.40 8.49 -23.07
C PRO A 170 -12.34 9.91 -23.63
N LYS A 171 -12.15 10.92 -22.78
CA LYS A 171 -11.94 12.32 -23.20
C LYS A 171 -10.46 12.67 -23.39
N LEU A 172 -9.55 11.79 -22.95
CA LEU A 172 -8.12 11.98 -23.13
C LEU A 172 -7.73 11.77 -24.59
N THR A 173 -7.18 12.80 -25.20
CA THR A 173 -6.62 12.69 -26.56
C THR A 173 -5.15 12.26 -26.51
N TYR A 174 -4.68 11.66 -27.59
CA TYR A 174 -3.26 11.27 -27.69
C TYR A 174 -2.33 12.49 -27.60
N GLU A 175 -2.73 13.65 -28.11
CA GLU A 175 -1.97 14.89 -28.00
C GLU A 175 -1.84 15.36 -26.56
N ALA A 176 -2.96 15.44 -25.79
CA ALA A 176 -2.93 15.83 -24.38
C ALA A 176 -2.13 14.83 -23.53
N TYR A 177 -2.21 13.55 -23.85
CA TYR A 177 -1.40 12.51 -23.22
C TYR A 177 0.12 12.74 -23.46
N LEU A 178 0.54 13.03 -24.69
CA LEU A 178 1.95 13.34 -24.99
C LEU A 178 2.40 14.66 -24.34
N ASP A 179 1.54 15.67 -24.29
CA ASP A 179 1.84 16.95 -23.62
C ASP A 179 2.11 16.73 -22.13
N PHE A 180 1.32 15.89 -21.45
CA PHE A 180 1.55 15.54 -20.06
C PHE A 180 2.88 14.82 -19.86
N TYR A 181 3.19 13.83 -20.70
CA TYR A 181 4.48 13.15 -20.67
C TYR A 181 5.65 14.13 -20.83
N HIS A 182 5.64 14.96 -21.86
CA HIS A 182 6.70 15.94 -22.13
C HIS A 182 6.83 17.03 -21.06
N LYS A 183 5.74 17.30 -20.32
CA LYS A 183 5.73 18.24 -19.21
C LYS A 183 6.44 17.69 -18.00
N TYR A 184 6.12 16.47 -17.59
CA TYR A 184 6.50 15.94 -16.28
C TYR A 184 7.65 14.94 -16.29
N TYR A 185 7.86 14.20 -17.38
CA TYR A 185 8.90 13.15 -17.47
C TYR A 185 10.24 13.74 -17.94
N HIS A 186 10.86 14.49 -17.05
CA HIS A 186 12.15 15.12 -17.29
C HIS A 186 13.05 14.93 -16.06
N PRO A 187 14.38 14.72 -16.22
CA PRO A 187 15.30 14.55 -15.09
C PRO A 187 15.18 15.63 -14.01
N SER A 188 14.91 16.90 -14.41
CA SER A 188 14.74 18.02 -13.45
C SER A 188 13.47 17.92 -12.58
N ASN A 189 12.55 17.00 -12.88
CA ASN A 189 11.34 16.71 -12.11
C ASN A 189 11.38 15.31 -11.49
N SER A 190 12.55 14.63 -11.56
CA SER A 190 12.68 13.27 -11.08
C SER A 190 13.30 13.20 -9.69
N TYR A 191 12.92 12.18 -8.96
CA TYR A 191 13.44 11.78 -7.65
C TYR A 191 14.06 10.40 -7.81
N ILE A 192 15.40 10.32 -7.76
CA ILE A 192 16.14 9.08 -7.94
C ILE A 192 16.63 8.59 -6.58
N TYR A 193 16.29 7.35 -6.27
CA TYR A 193 16.62 6.71 -5.00
C TYR A 193 17.38 5.41 -5.22
N LEU A 194 18.45 5.24 -4.46
CA LEU A 194 19.29 4.04 -4.42
C LEU A 194 19.42 3.55 -2.98
N TYR A 195 19.23 2.27 -2.77
CA TYR A 195 19.36 1.62 -1.47
C TYR A 195 19.98 0.23 -1.60
N GLY A 196 20.84 -0.16 -0.66
CA GLY A 196 21.36 -1.51 -0.53
C GLY A 196 22.87 -1.61 -0.69
N ASP A 197 23.35 -2.84 -0.84
CA ASP A 197 24.78 -3.19 -0.90
C ASP A 197 25.32 -3.06 -2.34
N MET A 198 25.56 -1.82 -2.78
CA MET A 198 26.11 -1.50 -4.10
C MET A 198 27.24 -0.48 -4.00
N ASP A 199 28.09 -0.39 -5.01
CA ASP A 199 28.96 0.77 -5.18
C ASP A 199 28.15 1.97 -5.69
N VAL A 200 27.75 2.83 -4.75
CA VAL A 200 26.91 3.99 -5.03
C VAL A 200 27.62 4.97 -5.98
N VAL A 201 28.93 5.14 -5.85
CA VAL A 201 29.71 6.07 -6.69
C VAL A 201 29.69 5.60 -8.13
N GLU A 202 29.99 4.31 -8.37
CA GLU A 202 29.93 3.71 -9.72
C GLU A 202 28.53 3.89 -10.33
N ARG A 203 27.48 3.67 -9.52
CA ARG A 203 26.09 3.81 -10.02
C ARG A 203 25.75 5.24 -10.37
N LEU A 204 26.13 6.22 -9.55
CA LEU A 204 25.89 7.64 -9.81
C LEU A 204 26.68 8.14 -11.05
N GLU A 205 27.94 7.75 -11.20
CA GLU A 205 28.74 8.08 -12.39
C GLU A 205 28.14 7.48 -13.67
N TRP A 206 27.68 6.22 -13.60
CA TRP A 206 27.00 5.58 -14.73
C TRP A 206 25.68 6.28 -15.07
N LEU A 207 24.88 6.63 -14.07
CA LEU A 207 23.58 7.28 -14.20
C LEU A 207 23.72 8.68 -14.83
N ASP A 208 24.71 9.44 -14.36
CA ASP A 208 25.02 10.75 -14.92
C ASP A 208 25.46 10.63 -16.38
N LYS A 209 26.43 9.75 -16.67
CA LYS A 209 26.99 9.59 -18.01
C LYS A 209 25.99 9.09 -19.03
N GLU A 210 25.19 8.08 -18.67
CA GLU A 210 24.31 7.38 -19.64
C GLU A 210 22.95 8.08 -19.80
N TYR A 211 22.51 8.86 -18.81
CA TYR A 211 21.17 9.45 -18.79
C TYR A 211 21.15 10.94 -18.45
N LEU A 212 21.62 11.36 -17.25
CA LEU A 212 21.32 12.70 -16.76
C LEU A 212 22.06 13.80 -17.51
N SER A 213 23.35 13.61 -17.83
CA SER A 213 24.15 14.58 -18.59
C SER A 213 23.68 14.81 -20.04
N LEU A 214 22.73 14.00 -20.53
CA LEU A 214 22.12 14.17 -21.85
C LEU A 214 21.03 15.26 -21.88
N TYR A 215 20.65 15.78 -20.72
CA TYR A 215 19.57 16.75 -20.56
C TYR A 215 20.08 18.05 -19.92
N ASP A 216 19.64 19.17 -20.46
CA ASP A 216 19.81 20.46 -19.81
C ASP A 216 18.77 20.64 -18.69
N TYR A 217 19.08 21.44 -17.69
CA TYR A 217 18.11 21.77 -16.65
C TYR A 217 16.88 22.48 -17.23
N LYS A 218 15.70 22.00 -16.85
CA LYS A 218 14.41 22.59 -17.22
C LYS A 218 13.58 22.79 -15.96
N LYS A 219 13.12 24.00 -15.69
CA LYS A 219 12.14 24.22 -14.61
C LYS A 219 10.81 23.59 -15.02
N VAL A 220 10.39 22.58 -14.27
CA VAL A 220 9.07 21.94 -14.42
C VAL A 220 8.12 22.50 -13.36
N ASN A 221 6.97 22.99 -13.81
CA ASN A 221 5.94 23.48 -12.91
C ASN A 221 5.05 22.30 -12.46
N SER A 222 5.46 21.63 -11.40
CA SER A 222 4.78 20.45 -10.82
C SER A 222 4.45 20.63 -9.33
N GLU A 223 4.66 21.83 -8.78
CA GLU A 223 4.39 22.13 -7.38
C GLU A 223 2.92 21.97 -7.04
N ILE A 224 2.64 21.44 -5.85
CA ILE A 224 1.29 21.21 -5.33
C ILE A 224 1.00 22.27 -4.28
N ASN A 225 -0.09 22.99 -4.46
CA ASN A 225 -0.52 24.01 -3.50
C ASN A 225 -1.39 23.37 -2.40
N LYS A 226 -1.26 23.89 -1.18
CA LYS A 226 -2.18 23.51 -0.09
C LYS A 226 -3.60 23.97 -0.40
N GLN A 227 -4.55 23.08 -0.05
CA GLN A 227 -5.96 23.44 0.02
C GLN A 227 -6.17 24.39 1.21
N PRO A 228 -6.76 25.57 1.02
CA PRO A 228 -7.19 26.41 2.14
C PRO A 228 -8.25 25.70 3.01
N ALA A 229 -8.18 25.92 4.32
CA ALA A 229 -9.21 25.42 5.23
C ALA A 229 -10.58 25.99 4.89
N PHE A 230 -11.64 25.23 5.22
CA PHE A 230 -13.02 25.63 4.98
C PHE A 230 -13.58 26.46 6.15
N ASP A 231 -14.64 27.22 5.86
CA ASP A 231 -15.42 27.91 6.90
C ASP A 231 -16.36 26.95 7.64
N GLU A 232 -16.75 25.84 7.00
CA GLU A 232 -17.66 24.81 7.52
C GLU A 232 -17.32 23.42 6.98
N ILE A 233 -17.67 22.38 7.75
CA ILE A 233 -17.52 20.98 7.34
C ILE A 233 -18.42 20.67 6.15
N LYS A 234 -17.91 19.90 5.18
CA LYS A 234 -18.66 19.52 3.97
C LYS A 234 -19.42 18.20 4.20
N ASN A 235 -20.72 18.21 3.90
CA ASN A 235 -21.54 16.99 3.89
C ASN A 235 -21.75 16.53 2.46
N VAL A 236 -21.33 15.30 2.15
CA VAL A 236 -21.36 14.74 0.80
C VAL A 236 -22.11 13.41 0.79
N GLU A 237 -23.03 13.28 -0.17
CA GLU A 237 -23.70 12.01 -0.45
C GLU A 237 -23.31 11.51 -1.84
N ALA A 238 -22.99 10.21 -1.93
CA ALA A 238 -22.71 9.53 -3.19
C ALA A 238 -23.43 8.18 -3.25
N GLN A 239 -23.42 7.57 -4.42
CA GLN A 239 -24.06 6.28 -4.64
C GLN A 239 -23.09 5.30 -5.31
N TYR A 240 -23.16 4.03 -4.93
CA TYR A 240 -22.49 2.93 -5.61
C TYR A 240 -23.48 1.87 -6.07
N SER A 241 -23.09 1.07 -7.06
CA SER A 241 -23.95 0.07 -7.67
C SER A 241 -24.07 -1.19 -6.82
N ILE A 242 -25.29 -1.67 -6.65
CA ILE A 242 -25.59 -3.03 -6.22
C ILE A 242 -26.52 -3.71 -7.22
N THR A 243 -26.61 -5.05 -7.18
CA THR A 243 -27.52 -5.79 -8.07
C THR A 243 -28.98 -5.50 -7.74
N MET A 244 -29.89 -5.81 -8.69
CA MET A 244 -31.33 -5.59 -8.50
C MET A 244 -31.91 -6.40 -7.34
N ASP A 245 -31.32 -7.59 -7.07
CA ASP A 245 -31.79 -8.52 -6.04
C ASP A 245 -31.19 -8.26 -4.65
N ASP A 246 -30.16 -7.42 -4.56
CA ASP A 246 -29.49 -7.09 -3.31
C ASP A 246 -30.35 -6.22 -2.39
N SER A 247 -30.24 -6.44 -1.07
CA SER A 247 -30.78 -5.50 -0.07
C SER A 247 -29.97 -4.20 -0.05
N GLN A 248 -30.64 -3.09 0.20
CA GLN A 248 -29.99 -1.80 0.47
C GLN A 248 -29.72 -1.59 1.96
N GLU A 249 -30.27 -2.44 2.84
CA GLU A 249 -30.05 -2.37 4.28
C GLU A 249 -28.65 -2.86 4.64
N ASN A 250 -28.01 -2.19 5.58
CA ASN A 250 -26.67 -2.51 6.07
C ASN A 250 -25.63 -2.57 4.93
N LYS A 251 -25.67 -1.61 4.00
CA LYS A 251 -24.73 -1.51 2.88
C LYS A 251 -24.26 -0.07 2.63
N THR A 252 -24.54 0.85 3.55
CA THR A 252 -24.06 2.23 3.48
C THR A 252 -22.67 2.34 4.11
N TYR A 253 -21.82 3.14 3.51
CA TYR A 253 -20.50 3.49 4.04
C TYR A 253 -20.56 4.91 4.56
N LEU A 254 -20.08 5.11 5.79
CA LEU A 254 -20.04 6.41 6.45
C LEU A 254 -18.59 6.76 6.77
N SER A 255 -18.20 8.01 6.57
CA SER A 255 -16.90 8.47 7.01
C SER A 255 -16.93 9.89 7.57
N TYR A 256 -16.10 10.11 8.58
CA TYR A 256 -15.82 11.39 9.23
C TYR A 256 -14.35 11.72 8.99
N ASN A 257 -14.07 12.78 8.21
CA ASN A 257 -12.76 13.05 7.65
C ASN A 257 -12.24 14.42 8.07
N ARG A 258 -10.95 14.52 8.41
CA ARG A 258 -10.28 15.77 8.75
C ARG A 258 -8.91 15.85 8.07
N VAL A 259 -8.57 17.01 7.55
CA VAL A 259 -7.21 17.31 7.12
C VAL A 259 -6.39 17.68 8.36
N VAL A 260 -5.29 16.97 8.60
CA VAL A 260 -4.55 17.05 9.87
C VAL A 260 -3.13 17.57 9.65
N GLY A 261 -3.04 18.86 9.41
CA GLY A 261 -1.76 19.57 9.37
C GLY A 261 -1.00 19.45 8.06
N ASP A 262 0.29 19.18 8.15
CA ASP A 262 1.26 19.21 7.06
C ASP A 262 2.22 18.02 7.20
N THR A 263 2.46 17.32 6.11
CA THR A 263 3.39 16.17 6.11
C THR A 263 4.83 16.54 6.46
N LEU A 264 5.21 17.81 6.40
CA LEU A 264 6.53 18.29 6.80
C LEU A 264 6.70 18.49 8.33
N ASP A 265 5.64 18.28 9.12
CA ASP A 265 5.70 18.25 10.59
C ASP A 265 5.97 16.83 11.08
N GLU A 266 7.22 16.56 11.48
CA GLU A 266 7.69 15.23 11.93
C GLU A 266 6.94 14.70 13.15
N MET A 267 6.53 15.57 14.08
CA MET A 267 5.81 15.14 15.27
C MET A 267 4.37 14.77 14.94
N LEU A 268 3.71 15.61 14.15
CA LEU A 268 2.32 15.44 13.75
C LEU A 268 2.16 14.19 12.88
N TYR A 269 3.08 13.99 11.91
CA TYR A 269 3.11 12.84 11.03
C TYR A 269 3.09 11.51 11.81
N GLN A 270 3.89 11.37 12.86
CA GLN A 270 3.92 10.16 13.69
C GLN A 270 2.79 10.13 14.73
N ALA A 271 2.35 11.29 15.23
CA ALA A 271 1.35 11.35 16.29
C ALA A 271 -0.03 10.86 15.84
N PHE A 272 -0.43 11.10 14.59
CA PHE A 272 -1.72 10.63 14.09
C PHE A 272 -1.76 9.12 13.83
N ASP A 273 -0.65 8.46 13.49
CA ASP A 273 -0.55 7.00 13.47
C ASP A 273 -0.76 6.41 14.88
N VAL A 274 -0.19 7.05 15.90
CA VAL A 274 -0.40 6.68 17.31
C VAL A 274 -1.84 6.93 17.77
N LEU A 275 -2.45 8.04 17.34
CA LEU A 275 -3.85 8.36 17.64
C LEU A 275 -4.81 7.38 16.96
N ASP A 276 -4.55 6.97 15.72
CA ASP A 276 -5.35 5.91 15.08
C ASP A 276 -5.35 4.65 15.95
N TYR A 277 -4.17 4.20 16.37
CA TYR A 277 -4.07 3.04 17.25
C TYR A 277 -4.87 3.23 18.53
N ALA A 278 -4.71 4.34 19.22
CA ALA A 278 -5.31 4.56 20.54
C ALA A 278 -6.84 4.81 20.49
N LEU A 279 -7.35 5.41 19.43
CA LEU A 279 -8.77 5.78 19.28
C LEU A 279 -9.61 4.70 18.60
N VAL A 280 -9.00 3.89 17.69
CA VAL A 280 -9.76 3.00 16.79
C VAL A 280 -9.18 1.59 16.74
N SER A 281 -7.87 1.43 16.52
CA SER A 281 -7.30 0.14 16.12
C SER A 281 -6.95 -0.77 17.29
N SER A 282 -6.75 -0.22 18.50
CA SER A 282 -6.44 -1.02 19.70
C SER A 282 -7.67 -1.77 20.24
N PRO A 283 -7.49 -2.91 20.93
CA PRO A 283 -8.60 -3.58 21.60
C PRO A 283 -9.28 -2.67 22.62
N GLY A 284 -10.61 -2.52 22.51
CA GLY A 284 -11.39 -1.64 23.39
C GLY A 284 -11.16 -0.15 23.14
N ALA A 285 -10.66 0.23 21.97
CA ALA A 285 -10.47 1.63 21.55
C ALA A 285 -11.79 2.40 21.63
N PRO A 286 -11.79 3.63 22.19
CA PRO A 286 -13.02 4.30 22.61
C PRO A 286 -13.98 4.60 21.46
N VAL A 287 -13.50 5.06 20.31
CA VAL A 287 -14.37 5.41 19.17
C VAL A 287 -14.94 4.15 18.54
N LYS A 288 -14.09 3.14 18.28
CA LYS A 288 -14.55 1.87 17.71
C LYS A 288 -15.57 1.19 18.62
N GLN A 289 -15.31 1.14 19.92
CA GLN A 289 -16.22 0.50 20.88
C GLN A 289 -17.56 1.22 20.95
N ALA A 290 -17.57 2.55 21.01
CA ALA A 290 -18.80 3.34 21.05
C ALA A 290 -19.69 3.13 19.82
N LEU A 291 -19.08 3.05 18.63
CA LEU A 291 -19.80 2.79 17.36
C LEU A 291 -20.35 1.35 17.31
N ILE A 292 -19.56 0.37 17.76
CA ILE A 292 -20.01 -1.04 17.86
C ILE A 292 -21.18 -1.17 18.84
N ASP A 293 -21.08 -0.56 20.03
CA ASP A 293 -22.13 -0.61 21.06
C ASP A 293 -23.45 0.04 20.59
N ALA A 294 -23.36 1.04 19.71
CA ALA A 294 -24.51 1.67 19.05
C ALA A 294 -25.03 0.88 17.84
N GLY A 295 -24.36 -0.19 17.41
CA GLY A 295 -24.74 -0.98 16.24
C GLY A 295 -24.58 -0.23 14.92
N ILE A 296 -23.56 0.62 14.82
CA ILE A 296 -23.25 1.37 13.58
C ILE A 296 -22.22 0.62 12.77
N GLY A 297 -22.67 0.04 11.66
CA GLY A 297 -21.85 -0.75 10.75
C GLY A 297 -21.44 -2.12 11.31
N ASP A 298 -20.93 -2.97 10.42
CA ASP A 298 -20.37 -4.28 10.76
C ASP A 298 -18.86 -4.21 10.99
N ASP A 299 -18.20 -3.23 10.38
CA ASP A 299 -16.76 -2.97 10.52
C ASP A 299 -16.50 -1.47 10.68
N VAL A 300 -15.69 -1.15 11.70
CA VAL A 300 -15.26 0.22 12.02
C VAL A 300 -13.74 0.27 12.08
N TYR A 301 -13.14 1.18 11.34
CA TYR A 301 -11.69 1.36 11.33
C TYR A 301 -11.32 2.85 11.20
N GLY A 302 -10.08 3.16 11.57
CA GLY A 302 -9.43 4.42 11.29
C GLY A 302 -8.60 4.33 10.00
N SER A 303 -8.41 5.44 9.35
CA SER A 303 -7.51 5.57 8.20
C SER A 303 -6.71 6.86 8.34
N TYR A 304 -5.39 6.76 8.25
CA TYR A 304 -4.50 7.89 8.24
C TYR A 304 -3.65 7.87 6.96
N ASP A 305 -3.94 8.78 6.04
CA ASP A 305 -3.14 8.96 4.83
C ASP A 305 -2.18 10.13 5.00
N ALA A 306 -0.92 9.79 5.21
CA ALA A 306 0.18 10.73 5.40
C ALA A 306 1.04 10.92 4.13
N GLY A 307 0.75 10.19 3.05
CA GLY A 307 1.54 10.17 1.80
C GLY A 307 1.28 11.34 0.85
N ILE A 308 0.53 12.36 1.28
CA ILE A 308 0.18 13.57 0.53
C ILE A 308 0.56 14.84 1.32
N LEU A 309 0.59 15.99 0.65
CA LEU A 309 1.02 17.26 1.26
C LEU A 309 0.31 17.62 2.57
N GLN A 310 -1.01 17.42 2.60
CA GLN A 310 -1.85 17.65 3.78
C GLN A 310 -2.51 16.33 4.18
N PRO A 311 -1.98 15.64 5.20
CA PRO A 311 -2.48 14.34 5.63
C PRO A 311 -3.97 14.35 5.97
N VAL A 312 -4.62 13.21 5.75
CA VAL A 312 -6.05 13.01 6.05
C VAL A 312 -6.22 11.95 7.12
N PHE A 313 -6.99 12.26 8.13
CA PHE A 313 -7.42 11.30 9.14
C PHE A 313 -8.93 11.05 9.03
N SER A 314 -9.33 9.78 9.01
CA SER A 314 -10.72 9.38 8.82
C SER A 314 -11.17 8.31 9.81
N PHE A 315 -12.40 8.43 10.30
CA PHE A 315 -13.14 7.32 10.91
C PHE A 315 -14.11 6.79 9.87
N VAL A 316 -14.16 5.47 9.68
CA VAL A 316 -14.99 4.82 8.66
C VAL A 316 -15.83 3.72 9.29
N ALA A 317 -17.13 3.69 8.96
CA ALA A 317 -18.02 2.58 9.25
C ALA A 317 -18.56 1.97 7.95
N LYS A 318 -18.36 0.67 7.77
CA LYS A 318 -18.89 -0.10 6.63
C LYS A 318 -20.16 -0.83 7.02
N ASN A 319 -21.01 -1.07 6.04
CA ASN A 319 -22.25 -1.83 6.20
C ASN A 319 -23.20 -1.23 7.25
N ALA A 320 -23.23 0.10 7.35
CA ALA A 320 -24.20 0.85 8.13
C ALA A 320 -25.50 1.12 7.34
N ASN A 321 -26.39 1.88 7.92
CA ASN A 321 -27.57 2.42 7.24
C ASN A 321 -27.46 3.94 7.06
N ALA A 322 -28.00 4.48 5.98
CA ALA A 322 -27.94 5.92 5.69
C ALA A 322 -28.61 6.78 6.78
N SER A 323 -29.61 6.24 7.48
CA SER A 323 -30.27 6.91 8.61
C SER A 323 -29.40 7.05 9.86
N GLN A 324 -28.25 6.37 9.90
CA GLN A 324 -27.31 6.40 11.04
C GLN A 324 -26.21 7.46 10.87
N ALA A 325 -26.20 8.24 9.77
CA ALA A 325 -25.13 9.20 9.49
C ALA A 325 -24.98 10.26 10.61
N ASP A 326 -26.06 10.90 11.02
CA ASP A 326 -26.02 11.92 12.09
C ASP A 326 -25.63 11.31 13.45
N GLU A 327 -26.07 10.08 13.73
CA GLU A 327 -25.72 9.34 14.95
C GLU A 327 -24.25 8.96 14.96
N PHE A 328 -23.71 8.49 13.81
CA PHE A 328 -22.29 8.18 13.61
C PHE A 328 -21.40 9.37 13.95
N GLU A 329 -21.68 10.54 13.39
CA GLU A 329 -20.93 11.77 13.67
C GLU A 329 -21.05 12.17 15.15
N SER A 330 -22.26 12.16 15.68
CA SER A 330 -22.52 12.55 17.09
C SER A 330 -21.77 11.64 18.08
N ILE A 331 -21.71 10.33 17.81
CA ILE A 331 -20.98 9.39 18.66
C ILE A 331 -19.48 9.68 18.61
N ILE A 332 -18.90 9.88 17.42
CA ILE A 332 -17.49 10.22 17.28
C ILE A 332 -17.15 11.48 18.05
N GLU A 333 -17.88 12.58 17.80
CA GLU A 333 -17.60 13.85 18.45
C GLU A 333 -17.76 13.78 19.98
N ASN A 334 -18.83 13.13 20.49
CA ASN A 334 -19.05 13.01 21.91
C ASN A 334 -17.97 12.15 22.57
N THR A 335 -17.56 11.06 21.90
CA THR A 335 -16.46 10.20 22.40
C THR A 335 -15.14 10.98 22.42
N LEU A 336 -14.80 11.71 21.37
CA LEU A 336 -13.59 12.54 21.33
C LEU A 336 -13.62 13.64 22.40
N LYS A 337 -14.75 14.32 22.61
CA LYS A 337 -14.94 15.32 23.68
C LYS A 337 -14.74 14.71 25.08
N GLU A 338 -15.25 13.50 25.31
CA GLU A 338 -15.05 12.82 26.57
C GLU A 338 -13.58 12.38 26.76
N VAL A 339 -12.92 11.87 25.70
CA VAL A 339 -11.49 11.55 25.73
C VAL A 339 -10.63 12.77 26.05
N VAL A 340 -10.91 13.93 25.44
CA VAL A 340 -10.19 15.18 25.73
C VAL A 340 -10.38 15.60 27.20
N LYS A 341 -11.58 15.42 27.75
CA LYS A 341 -11.92 15.82 29.12
C LYS A 341 -11.36 14.87 30.17
N THR A 342 -11.36 13.57 29.94
CA THR A 342 -10.94 12.53 30.90
C THR A 342 -9.49 12.12 30.76
N GLY A 343 -8.85 12.46 29.64
CA GLY A 343 -7.54 12.00 29.22
C GLY A 343 -7.61 10.72 28.39
N ILE A 344 -6.74 10.64 27.40
CA ILE A 344 -6.58 9.44 26.56
C ILE A 344 -5.84 8.34 27.34
N ASN A 345 -6.13 7.08 27.04
CA ASN A 345 -5.47 5.94 27.66
C ASN A 345 -3.96 5.93 27.34
N LYS A 346 -3.14 6.19 28.37
CA LYS A 346 -1.67 6.26 28.24
C LYS A 346 -1.03 4.95 27.80
N GLU A 347 -1.57 3.82 28.22
CA GLU A 347 -1.06 2.50 27.84
C GLU A 347 -1.33 2.24 26.35
N ALA A 348 -2.49 2.64 25.84
CA ALA A 348 -2.79 2.56 24.43
C ALA A 348 -1.86 3.46 23.58
N LEU A 349 -1.57 4.68 24.05
CA LEU A 349 -0.57 5.57 23.39
C LEU A 349 0.82 4.94 23.37
N LEU A 350 1.28 4.39 24.51
CA LEU A 350 2.59 3.73 24.60
C LEU A 350 2.66 2.48 23.69
N ALA A 351 1.58 1.72 23.62
CA ALA A 351 1.47 0.56 22.73
C ALA A 351 1.51 0.99 21.26
N GLY A 352 0.79 2.05 20.88
CA GLY A 352 0.84 2.63 19.53
C GLY A 352 2.24 3.09 19.16
N ILE A 353 2.90 3.89 20.02
CA ILE A 353 4.28 4.35 19.79
C ILE A 353 5.25 3.17 19.64
N ASN A 354 5.12 2.14 20.48
CA ASN A 354 5.98 0.96 20.39
C ASN A 354 5.72 0.16 19.11
N SER A 355 4.46 0.00 18.73
CA SER A 355 4.08 -0.68 17.48
C SER A 355 4.67 0.03 16.25
N SER A 356 4.55 1.36 16.17
CA SER A 356 5.09 2.15 15.06
C SER A 356 6.63 2.12 15.03
N GLU A 357 7.31 2.28 16.20
CA GLU A 357 8.76 2.13 16.28
C GLU A 357 9.21 0.71 15.87
N PHE A 358 8.46 -0.31 16.31
CA PHE A 358 8.79 -1.70 16.00
C PHE A 358 8.66 -1.98 14.51
N LYS A 359 7.54 -1.58 13.87
CA LYS A 359 7.33 -1.68 12.42
C LYS A 359 8.46 -0.98 11.64
N PHE A 360 8.84 0.21 12.08
CA PHE A 360 9.93 0.96 11.45
C PHE A 360 11.28 0.23 11.55
N ARG A 361 11.63 -0.32 12.73
CA ARG A 361 12.90 -1.04 12.94
C ARG A 361 12.93 -2.38 12.23
N GLU A 362 11.86 -3.15 12.32
CA GLU A 362 11.75 -4.45 11.67
C GLU A 362 11.73 -4.30 10.16
N ALA A 363 10.91 -3.34 9.69
CA ALA A 363 10.68 -3.06 8.28
C ALA A 363 10.44 -4.35 7.47
N ASP A 364 9.61 -5.24 8.05
CA ASP A 364 9.08 -6.41 7.36
C ASP A 364 7.74 -6.02 6.75
N PHE A 365 7.74 -5.84 5.46
CA PHE A 365 6.58 -5.42 4.67
C PHE A 365 6.10 -6.52 3.71
N GLY A 366 6.35 -7.77 4.08
CA GLY A 366 5.95 -8.93 3.31
C GLY A 366 6.65 -9.00 1.94
N GLN A 367 5.90 -8.79 0.87
CA GLN A 367 6.44 -8.87 -0.49
C GLN A 367 7.24 -7.62 -0.91
N PHE A 368 7.03 -6.50 -0.24
CA PHE A 368 7.71 -5.25 -0.58
C PHE A 368 9.12 -5.20 -0.01
N PRO A 369 10.14 -4.85 -0.82
CA PRO A 369 11.50 -4.64 -0.34
C PRO A 369 11.55 -3.52 0.71
N LYS A 370 12.27 -3.76 1.81
CA LYS A 370 12.49 -2.76 2.86
C LYS A 370 12.97 -1.41 2.31
N GLY A 371 13.97 -1.44 1.43
CA GLY A 371 14.51 -0.23 0.81
C GLY A 371 13.47 0.54 -0.01
N LEU A 372 12.52 -0.15 -0.64
CA LEU A 372 11.46 0.51 -1.40
C LEU A 372 10.56 1.34 -0.48
N LEU A 373 10.08 0.77 0.62
CA LEU A 373 9.19 1.51 1.53
C LEU A 373 9.91 2.67 2.22
N PHE A 374 11.18 2.50 2.57
CA PHE A 374 11.98 3.64 3.04
C PHE A 374 12.10 4.74 1.96
N GLY A 375 12.28 4.35 0.70
CA GLY A 375 12.31 5.29 -0.40
C GLY A 375 10.97 6.00 -0.64
N LEU A 376 9.84 5.28 -0.53
CA LEU A 376 8.51 5.88 -0.62
C LEU A 376 8.26 6.86 0.54
N ASN A 377 8.63 6.51 1.78
CA ASN A 377 8.56 7.42 2.92
C ASN A 377 9.43 8.68 2.75
N CYS A 378 10.55 8.59 2.00
CA CYS A 378 11.30 9.79 1.63
C CYS A 378 10.45 10.73 0.77
N LEU A 379 9.66 10.21 -0.15
CA LEU A 379 8.83 11.03 -1.04
C LEU A 379 7.72 11.78 -0.30
N ASP A 380 7.27 11.30 0.86
CA ASP A 380 6.24 11.97 1.67
C ASP A 380 6.68 13.36 2.17
N SER A 381 7.98 13.63 2.16
CA SER A 381 8.53 14.96 2.47
C SER A 381 9.33 15.56 1.31
N TRP A 382 10.13 14.75 0.62
CA TRP A 382 11.02 15.20 -0.44
C TRP A 382 10.29 15.82 -1.63
N LEU A 383 9.08 15.33 -1.95
CA LEU A 383 8.23 15.91 -2.99
C LEU A 383 7.86 17.38 -2.72
N PHE A 384 7.83 17.80 -1.47
CA PHE A 384 7.34 19.12 -1.05
C PHE A 384 8.45 20.04 -0.54
N ASP A 385 9.60 19.47 -0.14
CA ASP A 385 10.78 20.23 0.29
C ASP A 385 12.06 19.46 -0.08
N ASP A 386 12.78 19.92 -1.09
CA ASP A 386 14.02 19.29 -1.57
C ASP A 386 15.11 19.18 -0.50
N MET A 387 15.02 19.97 0.57
CA MET A 387 15.99 19.95 1.68
C MET A 387 15.61 18.97 2.79
N LYS A 388 14.46 18.28 2.68
CA LYS A 388 13.94 17.39 3.72
C LYS A 388 13.66 15.96 3.23
N PRO A 389 14.59 15.29 2.51
CA PRO A 389 14.31 13.95 1.96
C PRO A 389 14.20 12.85 3.02
N PHE A 390 14.75 13.04 4.24
CA PHE A 390 14.92 11.97 5.22
C PHE A 390 14.19 12.19 6.56
N ILE A 391 13.39 13.24 6.70
CA ILE A 391 12.77 13.56 8.00
C ILE A 391 11.89 12.44 8.55
N HIS A 392 11.24 11.65 7.68
CA HIS A 392 10.42 10.51 8.09
C HIS A 392 11.23 9.23 8.32
N LEU A 393 12.48 9.17 7.87
CA LEU A 393 13.41 8.09 8.20
C LEU A 393 14.18 8.35 9.50
N GLU A 394 14.31 9.59 9.93
CA GLU A 394 14.99 9.99 11.18
C GLU A 394 14.04 9.96 12.39
N CYS A 395 12.96 9.18 12.32
CA CYS A 395 11.83 9.18 13.25
C CYS A 395 12.09 8.61 14.65
N LEU A 396 13.23 7.93 14.91
CA LEU A 396 13.53 7.37 16.24
C LEU A 396 13.58 8.44 17.34
N GLY A 397 14.11 9.63 17.01
CA GLY A 397 14.08 10.80 17.91
C GLY A 397 12.65 11.29 18.17
N THR A 398 11.80 11.23 17.17
CA THR A 398 10.38 11.62 17.25
C THR A 398 9.60 10.66 18.14
N PHE A 399 9.79 9.34 18.03
CA PHE A 399 9.19 8.38 18.97
C PHE A 399 9.62 8.62 20.42
N ALA A 400 10.88 9.01 20.67
CA ALA A 400 11.33 9.36 22.02
C ALA A 400 10.66 10.63 22.55
N LYS A 401 10.38 11.63 21.69
CA LYS A 401 9.61 12.84 22.05
C LYS A 401 8.15 12.50 22.33
N LEU A 402 7.52 11.66 21.49
CA LEU A 402 6.13 11.23 21.67
C LEU A 402 5.94 10.45 22.97
N ARG A 403 6.88 9.58 23.37
CA ARG A 403 6.83 8.90 24.70
C ARG A 403 6.81 9.88 25.87
N LYS A 404 7.57 10.99 25.78
CA LYS A 404 7.53 12.03 26.81
C LYS A 404 6.22 12.82 26.77
N ALA A 405 5.66 13.01 25.57
CA ALA A 405 4.40 13.71 25.38
C ALA A 405 3.20 12.97 25.98
N VAL A 406 3.26 11.64 26.16
CA VAL A 406 2.21 10.83 26.83
C VAL A 406 1.91 11.30 28.25
N ASP A 407 2.90 11.91 28.93
CA ASP A 407 2.71 12.44 30.29
C ASP A 407 2.22 13.90 30.33
N THR A 408 1.88 14.44 29.17
CA THR A 408 1.34 15.80 29.00
C THR A 408 -0.05 15.75 28.38
N ASP A 409 -0.63 16.89 28.06
CA ASP A 409 -1.91 17.04 27.34
C ASP A 409 -1.74 17.15 25.80
N TYR A 410 -0.61 16.69 25.29
CA TYR A 410 -0.27 16.84 23.85
C TYR A 410 -1.26 16.16 22.92
N PHE A 411 -1.60 14.91 23.19
CA PHE A 411 -2.50 14.13 22.34
C PHE A 411 -3.94 14.62 22.44
N GLU A 412 -4.39 15.02 23.63
CA GLU A 412 -5.70 15.65 23.83
C GLU A 412 -5.81 16.97 23.08
N LYS A 413 -4.76 17.78 23.02
CA LYS A 413 -4.70 19.01 22.22
C LYS A 413 -4.78 18.72 20.73
N LEU A 414 -4.13 17.67 20.24
CA LEU A 414 -4.25 17.27 18.83
C LEU A 414 -5.68 16.86 18.49
N ILE A 415 -6.33 16.10 19.35
CA ILE A 415 -7.75 15.72 19.17
C ILE A 415 -8.63 16.98 19.13
N GLN A 416 -8.45 17.89 20.09
CA GLN A 416 -9.23 19.13 20.14
C GLN A 416 -9.02 19.98 18.90
N GLU A 417 -7.76 20.25 18.54
CA GLU A 417 -7.39 21.17 17.46
C GLU A 417 -7.74 20.60 16.08
N TYR A 418 -7.40 19.33 15.81
CA TYR A 418 -7.46 18.77 14.46
C TYR A 418 -8.72 17.92 14.19
N LEU A 419 -9.34 17.32 15.22
CA LEU A 419 -10.49 16.46 15.02
C LEU A 419 -11.81 17.11 15.42
N LEU A 420 -11.82 18.01 16.44
CA LEU A 420 -13.03 18.65 16.95
C LEU A 420 -13.22 20.09 16.43
N ASP A 421 -12.21 20.96 16.57
CA ASP A 421 -12.32 22.39 16.24
C ASP A 421 -12.00 22.68 14.76
N ASN A 422 -11.43 21.71 14.04
CA ASN A 422 -11.01 21.87 12.66
C ASN A 422 -12.19 21.77 11.69
N THR A 423 -12.44 22.85 10.97
CA THR A 423 -13.49 22.92 9.93
C THR A 423 -13.04 22.42 8.56
N HIS A 424 -11.71 22.18 8.34
CA HIS A 424 -11.22 21.55 7.12
C HIS A 424 -11.51 20.05 7.16
N GLY A 425 -12.74 19.71 6.95
CA GLY A 425 -13.25 18.37 7.06
C GLY A 425 -14.46 18.09 6.19
N SER A 426 -14.77 16.82 6.09
CA SER A 426 -15.99 16.34 5.43
C SER A 426 -16.59 15.14 6.14
N SER A 427 -17.90 14.98 5.98
CA SER A 427 -18.65 13.77 6.25
C SER A 427 -19.18 13.21 4.95
N VAL A 428 -18.84 11.95 4.65
CA VAL A 428 -19.21 11.33 3.39
C VAL A 428 -20.10 10.12 3.65
N THR A 429 -21.25 10.09 2.98
CA THR A 429 -22.21 8.99 3.01
C THR A 429 -22.33 8.36 1.63
N VAL A 430 -21.87 7.12 1.46
CA VAL A 430 -21.96 6.36 0.21
C VAL A 430 -23.07 5.32 0.31
N LYS A 431 -24.16 5.57 -0.43
CA LYS A 431 -25.39 4.77 -0.37
C LYS A 431 -25.43 3.72 -1.48
N PRO A 432 -25.90 2.49 -1.20
CA PRO A 432 -26.16 1.52 -2.25
C PRO A 432 -27.34 1.97 -3.12
N LYS A 433 -27.22 1.82 -4.44
CA LYS A 433 -28.32 2.02 -5.38
C LYS A 433 -28.48 0.80 -6.29
N ARG A 434 -29.66 0.18 -6.26
CA ARG A 434 -29.99 -0.94 -7.13
C ARG A 434 -29.99 -0.51 -8.59
N GLY A 435 -29.37 -1.31 -9.44
CA GLY A 435 -29.36 -1.12 -10.88
C GLY A 435 -28.56 0.08 -11.40
N LEU A 436 -27.84 0.82 -10.55
CA LEU A 436 -27.03 1.96 -10.98
C LEU A 436 -26.00 1.58 -12.05
N GLY A 437 -25.39 0.38 -11.95
CA GLY A 437 -24.47 -0.13 -12.97
C GLY A 437 -25.17 -0.31 -14.33
N ASN A 438 -26.35 -0.92 -14.32
CA ASN A 438 -27.14 -1.10 -15.54
C ASN A 438 -27.57 0.26 -16.15
N GLU A 439 -28.02 1.21 -15.31
CA GLU A 439 -28.34 2.56 -15.77
C GLU A 439 -27.15 3.24 -16.47
N ARG A 440 -25.93 3.11 -15.90
CA ARG A 440 -24.71 3.66 -16.48
C ARG A 440 -24.32 2.93 -17.77
N GLU A 441 -24.43 1.60 -17.82
CA GLU A 441 -24.14 0.81 -19.02
C GLU A 441 -25.12 1.11 -20.16
N GLU A 442 -26.42 1.23 -19.87
CA GLU A 442 -27.43 1.60 -20.85
C GLU A 442 -27.21 3.04 -21.36
N ALA A 443 -26.85 3.98 -20.47
CA ALA A 443 -26.53 5.35 -20.85
C ALA A 443 -25.31 5.40 -21.77
N LEU A 444 -24.23 4.70 -21.42
CA LEU A 444 -23.02 4.60 -22.26
C LEU A 444 -23.33 3.91 -23.61
N ALA A 445 -24.06 2.80 -23.60
CA ALA A 445 -24.44 2.09 -24.83
C ALA A 445 -25.26 2.98 -25.77
N LYS A 446 -26.17 3.79 -25.20
CA LYS A 446 -26.93 4.78 -25.97
C LYS A 446 -26.03 5.88 -26.55
N GLU A 447 -25.14 6.46 -25.73
CA GLU A 447 -24.19 7.48 -26.19
C GLU A 447 -23.33 6.96 -27.34
N LEU A 448 -22.80 5.76 -27.22
CA LEU A 448 -21.99 5.12 -28.28
C LEU A 448 -22.81 4.79 -29.53
N SER A 449 -24.08 4.37 -29.36
CA SER A 449 -25.00 4.17 -30.48
C SER A 449 -25.33 5.48 -31.22
N ASP A 450 -25.63 6.54 -30.48
CA ASP A 450 -25.89 7.87 -31.04
C ASP A 450 -24.65 8.44 -31.74
N TYR A 451 -23.47 8.27 -31.13
CA TYR A 451 -22.19 8.64 -31.77
C TYR A 451 -21.95 7.86 -33.05
N LYS A 452 -22.09 6.54 -33.05
CA LYS A 452 -21.94 5.70 -34.23
C LYS A 452 -22.91 6.10 -35.33
N ALA A 453 -24.16 6.42 -35.00
CA ALA A 453 -25.18 6.87 -35.96
C ALA A 453 -24.88 8.23 -36.58
N SER A 454 -24.04 9.05 -35.92
CA SER A 454 -23.59 10.34 -36.44
C SER A 454 -22.43 10.25 -37.42
N LEU A 455 -21.75 9.10 -37.49
CA LEU A 455 -20.59 8.88 -38.35
C LEU A 455 -21.00 8.59 -39.80
N SER A 456 -20.18 9.06 -40.74
CA SER A 456 -20.27 8.68 -42.15
C SER A 456 -19.83 7.21 -42.37
N ASP A 457 -20.20 6.65 -43.55
CA ASP A 457 -19.78 5.30 -43.89
C ASP A 457 -18.23 5.18 -44.00
N GLU A 458 -17.53 6.25 -44.37
CA GLU A 458 -16.09 6.31 -44.39
C GLU A 458 -15.46 6.28 -42.98
N GLU A 459 -16.04 7.01 -42.03
CA GLU A 459 -15.59 7.01 -40.62
C GLU A 459 -15.84 5.65 -39.94
N ILE A 460 -17.00 5.04 -40.21
CA ILE A 460 -17.29 3.67 -39.74
C ILE A 460 -16.28 2.67 -40.28
N LYS A 461 -15.99 2.75 -41.58
CA LYS A 461 -15.00 1.88 -42.24
C LYS A 461 -13.61 2.08 -41.60
N LYS A 462 -13.24 3.31 -41.35
CA LYS A 462 -11.96 3.65 -40.70
C LYS A 462 -11.89 3.06 -39.27
N LEU A 463 -12.96 3.17 -38.45
CA LEU A 463 -12.99 2.57 -37.11
C LEU A 463 -12.80 1.05 -37.14
N ILE A 464 -13.38 0.36 -38.14
CA ILE A 464 -13.20 -1.07 -38.31
C ILE A 464 -11.74 -1.39 -38.70
N GLU A 465 -11.18 -0.64 -39.64
CA GLU A 465 -9.78 -0.79 -40.07
C GLU A 465 -8.81 -0.51 -38.88
N ASP A 466 -9.07 0.53 -38.11
CA ASP A 466 -8.28 0.88 -36.91
C ASP A 466 -8.37 -0.21 -35.83
N THR A 467 -9.55 -0.81 -35.62
CA THR A 467 -9.76 -1.96 -34.72
C THR A 467 -8.97 -3.19 -35.16
N GLU A 468 -9.06 -3.53 -36.46
CA GLU A 468 -8.31 -4.66 -37.00
C GLU A 468 -6.79 -4.44 -36.92
N HIS A 469 -6.35 -3.20 -37.21
CA HIS A 469 -4.94 -2.82 -37.13
C HIS A 469 -4.41 -2.95 -35.70
N LEU A 470 -5.16 -2.45 -34.69
CA LEU A 470 -4.77 -2.54 -33.29
C LEU A 470 -4.73 -4.00 -32.81
N LYS A 471 -5.70 -4.84 -33.18
CA LYS A 471 -5.68 -6.27 -32.85
C LYS A 471 -4.44 -6.96 -33.44
N LYS A 472 -4.12 -6.67 -34.70
CA LYS A 472 -2.92 -7.20 -35.32
C LYS A 472 -1.66 -6.72 -34.60
N TYR A 473 -1.59 -5.44 -34.23
CA TYR A 473 -0.48 -4.92 -33.44
C TYR A 473 -0.32 -5.65 -32.12
N GLN A 474 -1.41 -5.92 -31.40
CA GLN A 474 -1.39 -6.61 -30.12
C GLN A 474 -0.93 -8.08 -30.24
N GLU A 475 -1.39 -8.78 -31.28
CA GLU A 475 -1.09 -10.19 -31.51
C GLU A 475 0.33 -10.42 -32.08
N GLU A 476 0.91 -9.44 -32.74
CA GLU A 476 2.24 -9.56 -33.34
C GLU A 476 3.34 -9.61 -32.27
N PRO A 477 4.08 -10.72 -32.12
CA PRO A 477 5.13 -10.83 -31.13
C PRO A 477 6.29 -9.88 -31.45
N SER A 478 7.06 -9.52 -30.41
CA SER A 478 8.33 -8.82 -30.59
C SER A 478 9.30 -9.66 -31.43
N SER A 479 10.09 -9.00 -32.27
CA SER A 479 11.07 -9.70 -33.10
C SER A 479 12.20 -10.32 -32.26
N ASP A 480 12.75 -11.45 -32.75
CA ASP A 480 13.93 -12.06 -32.11
C ASP A 480 15.12 -11.09 -31.99
N GLU A 481 15.24 -10.13 -32.92
CA GLU A 481 16.26 -9.10 -32.88
C GLU A 481 16.05 -8.14 -31.72
N ASP A 482 14.82 -7.72 -31.47
CA ASP A 482 14.46 -6.82 -30.37
C ASP A 482 14.56 -7.53 -29.01
N LEU A 483 14.10 -8.77 -28.91
CA LEU A 483 14.25 -9.58 -27.71
C LEU A 483 15.71 -9.75 -27.29
N ARG A 484 16.66 -9.86 -28.24
CA ARG A 484 18.11 -9.95 -27.95
C ARG A 484 18.73 -8.65 -27.43
N LYS A 485 18.05 -7.52 -27.56
CA LYS A 485 18.53 -6.23 -27.02
C LYS A 485 18.31 -6.15 -25.50
N LEU A 486 17.37 -6.94 -24.95
CA LEU A 486 17.18 -6.99 -23.50
C LEU A 486 18.42 -7.58 -22.81
N PRO A 487 18.90 -6.94 -21.74
CA PRO A 487 20.08 -7.38 -21.02
C PRO A 487 19.73 -8.56 -20.11
N MET A 488 19.81 -9.78 -20.65
CA MET A 488 19.48 -10.98 -19.92
C MET A 488 20.68 -11.52 -19.15
N LEU A 489 20.44 -12.12 -17.99
CA LEU A 489 21.45 -12.79 -17.19
C LEU A 489 21.99 -14.07 -17.89
N THR A 490 23.26 -14.31 -17.67
CA THR A 490 23.94 -15.54 -18.07
C THR A 490 24.26 -16.41 -16.85
N ARG A 491 24.64 -17.66 -17.06
CA ARG A 491 25.10 -18.53 -15.96
C ARG A 491 26.33 -18.00 -15.24
N ALA A 492 27.12 -17.14 -15.88
CA ALA A 492 28.30 -16.52 -15.27
C ALA A 492 27.91 -15.50 -14.19
N ASP A 493 26.75 -14.86 -14.33
CA ASP A 493 26.23 -13.84 -13.42
C ASP A 493 25.61 -14.45 -12.14
N MET A 494 25.42 -15.79 -12.14
CA MET A 494 24.83 -16.52 -11.02
C MET A 494 25.90 -16.93 -10.01
N LYS A 495 25.63 -16.74 -8.71
CA LYS A 495 26.48 -17.28 -7.64
C LYS A 495 26.39 -18.81 -7.61
N LYS A 496 27.53 -19.49 -7.60
CA LYS A 496 27.60 -20.97 -7.58
C LYS A 496 27.21 -21.58 -6.25
N ASN A 497 27.38 -20.84 -5.16
CA ASN A 497 27.13 -21.31 -3.81
C ASN A 497 25.94 -20.56 -3.21
N ALA A 498 25.08 -21.28 -2.49
CA ALA A 498 24.07 -20.66 -1.64
C ALA A 498 24.74 -19.81 -0.54
N MET A 499 24.04 -18.79 -0.06
CA MET A 499 24.49 -18.04 1.12
C MET A 499 24.63 -18.98 2.33
N PRO A 500 25.74 -18.94 3.06
CA PRO A 500 25.89 -19.74 4.25
C PRO A 500 24.91 -19.26 5.34
N PHE A 501 24.32 -20.20 6.06
CA PHE A 501 23.63 -19.92 7.31
C PHE A 501 24.62 -19.96 8.46
N SER A 502 24.62 -18.94 9.30
CA SER A 502 25.32 -18.99 10.58
C SER A 502 24.42 -19.69 11.60
N ASN A 503 24.63 -20.99 11.81
CA ASN A 503 23.96 -21.76 12.85
C ASN A 503 24.96 -22.05 13.95
N ILE A 504 24.68 -21.62 15.17
CA ILE A 504 25.41 -21.97 16.37
C ILE A 504 24.48 -22.86 17.19
N GLU A 505 24.89 -24.11 17.42
CA GLU A 505 24.16 -25.07 18.23
C GLU A 505 24.74 -25.07 19.64
N ASP A 506 23.89 -24.78 20.62
CA ASP A 506 24.19 -24.80 22.05
C ASP A 506 23.18 -25.68 22.80
N GLU A 507 23.47 -25.99 24.05
CA GLU A 507 22.55 -26.70 24.95
C GLU A 507 22.43 -25.92 26.26
N LEU A 508 21.21 -25.66 26.67
CA LEU A 508 20.90 -24.97 27.92
C LEU A 508 19.98 -25.85 28.76
N SER A 509 20.51 -26.40 29.87
CA SER A 509 19.72 -27.25 30.80
C SER A 509 18.94 -28.37 30.08
N ASP A 510 19.63 -29.14 29.25
CA ASP A 510 19.07 -30.24 28.42
C ASP A 510 18.12 -29.78 27.28
N VAL A 511 18.03 -28.48 27.01
CA VAL A 511 17.27 -27.95 25.88
C VAL A 511 18.22 -27.54 24.76
N LYS A 512 17.99 -28.08 23.56
CA LYS A 512 18.74 -27.70 22.37
C LYS A 512 18.40 -26.26 21.97
N VAL A 513 19.43 -25.43 21.84
CA VAL A 513 19.32 -24.04 21.38
C VAL A 513 20.02 -23.90 20.05
N VAL A 514 19.34 -23.33 19.06
CA VAL A 514 19.94 -22.95 17.78
C VAL A 514 19.90 -21.43 17.66
N ARG A 515 21.08 -20.82 17.57
CA ARG A 515 21.25 -19.38 17.49
C ARG A 515 21.72 -18.97 16.08
N HIS A 516 21.12 -17.92 15.56
CA HIS A 516 21.49 -17.29 14.30
C HIS A 516 21.99 -15.88 14.61
N ASP A 517 23.28 -15.65 14.46
CA ASP A 517 23.88 -14.34 14.70
C ASP A 517 23.79 -13.50 13.43
N ILE A 518 22.74 -12.67 13.36
CA ILE A 518 22.43 -11.79 12.22
C ILE A 518 22.09 -10.39 12.72
N GLU A 519 22.39 -9.38 11.92
CA GLU A 519 21.97 -8.01 12.20
C GLU A 519 20.45 -7.88 12.09
N SER A 520 19.79 -7.45 13.16
CA SER A 520 18.33 -7.40 13.30
C SER A 520 17.81 -6.04 13.77
N ASN A 521 18.66 -5.00 13.71
CA ASN A 521 18.30 -3.63 14.15
C ASN A 521 17.82 -3.57 15.63
N GLY A 522 18.40 -4.44 16.49
CA GLY A 522 18.10 -4.52 17.91
C GLY A 522 16.81 -5.27 18.25
N ILE A 523 16.34 -6.13 17.35
CA ILE A 523 15.18 -7.01 17.55
C ILE A 523 15.66 -8.44 17.75
N ASP A 524 15.25 -9.08 18.84
CA ASP A 524 15.43 -10.50 19.07
C ASP A 524 14.19 -11.26 18.58
N TYR A 525 14.41 -12.30 17.76
CA TYR A 525 13.40 -13.24 17.30
C TYR A 525 13.58 -14.55 18.03
N ILE A 526 12.62 -14.95 18.83
CA ILE A 526 12.70 -16.14 19.67
C ILE A 526 11.58 -17.11 19.30
N SER A 527 11.91 -18.38 19.09
CA SER A 527 10.94 -19.44 18.83
C SER A 527 11.11 -20.56 19.83
N PHE A 528 10.05 -20.87 20.57
CA PHE A 528 9.96 -22.04 21.43
C PHE A 528 9.24 -23.15 20.68
N LEU A 529 9.86 -24.32 20.57
CA LEU A 529 9.35 -25.47 19.83
C LEU A 529 9.07 -26.61 20.80
N PHE A 530 7.82 -26.84 21.13
CA PHE A 530 7.37 -27.91 21.99
C PHE A 530 7.00 -29.14 21.18
N ASP A 531 7.33 -30.35 21.68
CA ASP A 531 6.93 -31.59 21.00
C ASP A 531 5.42 -31.78 21.10
N ALA A 532 4.79 -31.98 19.98
CA ALA A 532 3.36 -32.24 19.84
C ALA A 532 3.09 -33.59 19.12
N GLY A 533 4.11 -34.43 18.95
CA GLY A 533 3.99 -35.70 18.25
C GLY A 533 3.08 -36.73 18.93
N ASP A 534 2.86 -36.59 20.24
CA ASP A 534 2.02 -37.52 21.03
C ASP A 534 0.52 -37.24 20.94
N PHE A 535 0.10 -36.11 20.33
CA PHE A 535 -1.32 -35.80 20.17
C PHE A 535 -2.00 -36.80 19.20
N ALA A 536 -3.14 -37.34 19.62
CA ALA A 536 -3.94 -38.19 18.75
C ALA A 536 -4.58 -37.37 17.62
N GLN A 537 -4.83 -37.99 16.46
CA GLN A 537 -5.45 -37.31 15.32
C GLN A 537 -6.78 -36.62 15.67
N SER A 538 -7.57 -37.20 16.59
CA SER A 538 -8.81 -36.62 17.09
C SER A 538 -8.63 -35.35 17.92
N GLU A 539 -7.42 -35.10 18.43
CA GLU A 539 -7.08 -33.97 19.30
C GLU A 539 -6.50 -32.77 18.51
N LEU A 540 -6.06 -32.98 17.27
CA LEU A 540 -5.44 -31.93 16.46
C LEU A 540 -6.37 -30.75 16.20
N GLY A 541 -7.69 -30.97 16.07
CA GLY A 541 -8.68 -29.91 15.96
C GLY A 541 -8.75 -29.01 17.20
N TYR A 542 -8.65 -29.62 18.40
CA TYR A 542 -8.60 -28.87 19.65
C TYR A 542 -7.29 -28.09 19.81
N LEU A 543 -6.16 -28.68 19.39
CA LEU A 543 -4.88 -28.00 19.40
C LEU A 543 -4.91 -26.77 18.47
N GLY A 544 -5.50 -26.91 17.26
CA GLY A 544 -5.68 -25.79 16.33
C GLY A 544 -6.59 -24.68 16.90
N PHE A 545 -7.68 -25.04 17.58
CA PHE A 545 -8.53 -24.08 18.29
C PHE A 545 -7.76 -23.39 19.43
N PHE A 546 -7.01 -24.15 20.21
CA PHE A 546 -6.21 -23.65 21.32
C PHE A 546 -5.19 -22.61 20.85
N THR A 547 -4.45 -22.86 19.78
CA THR A 547 -3.49 -21.91 19.22
C THR A 547 -4.13 -20.58 18.82
N ASN A 548 -5.37 -20.60 18.32
CA ASN A 548 -6.09 -19.38 17.94
C ASN A 548 -6.72 -18.65 19.15
N ALA A 549 -6.99 -19.34 20.23
CA ALA A 549 -7.59 -18.74 21.43
C ALA A 549 -6.56 -18.07 22.35
N LEU A 550 -5.29 -18.51 22.28
CA LEU A 550 -4.21 -17.93 23.08
C LEU A 550 -4.03 -16.44 22.76
N GLY A 551 -3.93 -15.61 23.78
CA GLY A 551 -3.83 -14.15 23.65
C GLY A 551 -5.16 -13.42 23.46
N LEU A 552 -6.27 -14.14 23.19
CA LEU A 552 -7.60 -13.55 23.01
C LEU A 552 -8.51 -13.72 24.25
N VAL A 553 -8.01 -14.36 25.29
CA VAL A 553 -8.75 -14.63 26.52
C VAL A 553 -8.03 -14.03 27.74
N SER A 554 -8.81 -13.66 28.77
CA SER A 554 -8.26 -13.17 30.02
C SER A 554 -7.52 -14.31 30.76
N THR A 555 -6.47 -13.94 31.47
CA THR A 555 -5.66 -14.81 32.34
C THR A 555 -5.91 -14.48 33.82
N GLU A 556 -5.23 -15.13 34.76
CA GLU A 556 -5.33 -14.78 36.16
C GLU A 556 -4.79 -13.37 36.46
N LYS A 557 -3.75 -12.92 35.72
CA LYS A 557 -3.07 -11.65 35.96
C LYS A 557 -3.57 -10.50 35.11
N TYR A 558 -4.10 -10.80 33.93
CA TYR A 558 -4.46 -9.78 32.91
C TYR A 558 -5.87 -10.03 32.39
N SER A 559 -6.65 -8.95 32.25
CA SER A 559 -7.78 -8.98 31.32
C SER A 559 -7.26 -9.18 29.87
N TYR A 560 -8.10 -9.60 28.94
CA TYR A 560 -7.68 -9.77 27.55
C TYR A 560 -7.16 -8.44 26.94
N THR A 561 -7.77 -7.32 27.32
CA THR A 561 -7.37 -5.97 26.87
C THR A 561 -6.01 -5.58 27.45
N ASP A 562 -5.81 -5.79 28.76
CA ASP A 562 -4.53 -5.48 29.42
C ASP A 562 -3.39 -6.38 28.89
N LEU A 563 -3.69 -7.65 28.59
CA LEU A 563 -2.73 -8.58 28.02
C LEU A 563 -2.33 -8.14 26.60
N ALA A 564 -3.29 -7.73 25.78
CA ALA A 564 -3.04 -7.23 24.45
C ALA A 564 -2.21 -5.93 24.48
N ASN A 565 -2.55 -4.99 25.36
CA ASN A 565 -1.78 -3.76 25.56
C ASN A 565 -0.37 -4.05 26.06
N ALA A 566 -0.20 -4.91 27.06
CA ALA A 566 1.12 -5.30 27.56
C ALA A 566 1.97 -5.98 26.46
N THR A 567 1.37 -6.86 25.66
CA THR A 567 2.04 -7.49 24.51
C THR A 567 2.52 -6.43 23.53
N ASN A 568 1.68 -5.47 23.16
CA ASN A 568 2.03 -4.41 22.20
C ASN A 568 3.01 -3.36 22.78
N ILE A 569 2.99 -3.10 24.11
CA ILE A 569 3.96 -2.21 24.75
C ILE A 569 5.36 -2.81 24.79
N TYR A 570 5.48 -4.11 25.07
CA TYR A 570 6.76 -4.73 25.37
C TYR A 570 7.31 -5.63 24.27
N THR A 571 6.51 -5.99 23.26
CA THR A 571 6.91 -6.89 22.18
C THR A 571 6.54 -6.33 20.81
N GLY A 572 7.06 -6.93 19.75
CA GLY A 572 6.59 -6.74 18.37
C GLY A 572 5.52 -7.76 17.98
N GLY A 573 5.04 -8.54 18.95
CA GLY A 573 4.03 -9.57 18.78
C GLY A 573 4.47 -10.91 19.35
N ILE A 574 3.48 -11.65 19.86
CA ILE A 574 3.60 -13.06 20.26
C ILE A 574 2.61 -13.83 19.41
N SER A 575 3.08 -14.88 18.72
CA SER A 575 2.23 -15.75 17.91
C SER A 575 2.38 -17.20 18.33
N THR A 576 1.30 -17.95 18.20
CA THR A 576 1.24 -19.38 18.51
C THR A 576 0.75 -20.13 17.29
N GLY A 577 1.24 -21.35 17.12
CA GLY A 577 0.88 -22.16 15.96
C GLY A 577 1.37 -23.58 16.07
N THR A 578 1.10 -24.36 15.05
CA THR A 578 1.66 -25.71 14.89
C THR A 578 2.44 -25.81 13.58
N ALA A 579 3.54 -26.55 13.60
CA ALA A 579 4.34 -26.81 12.42
C ALA A 579 4.73 -28.27 12.29
N SER A 580 4.71 -28.76 11.06
CA SER A 580 5.21 -30.09 10.70
C SER A 580 6.50 -29.94 9.91
N HIS A 581 7.59 -30.53 10.41
CA HIS A 581 8.90 -30.47 9.78
C HIS A 581 9.25 -31.87 9.23
N PRO A 582 9.12 -32.08 7.90
CA PRO A 582 9.46 -33.35 7.29
C PRO A 582 10.97 -33.58 7.27
N ASP A 583 11.39 -34.83 7.44
CA ASP A 583 12.79 -35.21 7.26
C ASP A 583 13.14 -35.16 5.77
N ILE A 584 14.24 -34.49 5.43
CA ILE A 584 14.73 -34.37 4.05
C ILE A 584 15.11 -35.72 3.46
N LYS A 585 15.53 -36.68 4.29
CA LYS A 585 16.04 -38.00 3.88
C LYS A 585 14.97 -39.09 3.90
N ASP A 586 13.94 -38.93 4.73
CA ASP A 586 12.85 -39.90 4.84
C ASP A 586 11.48 -39.19 4.81
N ARG A 587 10.76 -39.36 3.69
CA ARG A 587 9.43 -38.77 3.47
C ARG A 587 8.35 -39.25 4.45
N ASN A 588 8.57 -40.36 5.12
CA ASN A 588 7.62 -40.94 6.09
C ASN A 588 7.91 -40.48 7.51
N ASN A 589 9.00 -39.74 7.72
CA ASN A 589 9.38 -39.22 9.00
C ASN A 589 9.18 -37.70 9.05
N PHE A 590 8.56 -37.22 10.12
CA PHE A 590 8.36 -35.80 10.39
C PHE A 590 8.32 -35.55 11.89
N VAL A 591 8.60 -34.31 12.27
CA VAL A 591 8.46 -33.84 13.64
C VAL A 591 7.32 -32.85 13.67
N PHE A 592 6.35 -33.05 14.58
CA PHE A 592 5.22 -32.15 14.76
C PHE A 592 5.44 -31.32 16.03
N LYS A 593 5.39 -30.00 15.90
CA LYS A 593 5.70 -29.05 16.99
C LYS A 593 4.54 -28.07 17.23
N PHE A 594 4.30 -27.77 18.47
CA PHE A 594 3.61 -26.54 18.88
C PHE A 594 4.65 -25.44 19.00
N GLU A 595 4.41 -24.30 18.36
CA GLU A 595 5.35 -23.20 18.28
C GLU A 595 4.81 -21.98 19.00
N VAL A 596 5.66 -21.32 19.79
CA VAL A 596 5.43 -19.97 20.32
C VAL A 596 6.56 -19.09 19.83
N LYS A 597 6.22 -18.06 19.07
CA LYS A 597 7.18 -17.12 18.48
C LYS A 597 6.96 -15.75 19.08
N LEU A 598 8.03 -15.07 19.39
CA LEU A 598 8.00 -13.69 19.85
C LEU A 598 9.07 -12.85 19.17
N LYS A 599 8.75 -11.59 18.99
CA LYS A 599 9.65 -10.55 18.49
C LYS A 599 9.77 -9.49 19.59
N VAL A 600 10.98 -9.06 19.92
CA VAL A 600 11.18 -8.13 21.03
C VAL A 600 12.39 -7.24 20.81
N LEU A 601 12.31 -6.00 21.28
CA LEU A 601 13.51 -5.17 21.42
C LEU A 601 14.32 -5.66 22.62
N GLU A 602 15.64 -5.78 22.49
CA GLU A 602 16.57 -6.29 23.53
C GLU A 602 16.27 -5.70 24.94
N LYS A 603 16.00 -4.40 25.01
CA LYS A 603 15.64 -3.71 26.27
C LYS A 603 14.41 -4.25 26.99
N ASN A 604 13.53 -4.96 26.31
CA ASN A 604 12.25 -5.48 26.82
C ASN A 604 12.26 -7.01 26.95
N LEU A 605 13.40 -7.67 26.74
CA LEU A 605 13.50 -9.14 26.67
C LEU A 605 12.90 -9.86 27.87
N ASP A 606 13.24 -9.46 29.09
CA ASP A 606 12.75 -10.09 30.31
C ASP A 606 11.20 -10.03 30.41
N LYS A 607 10.62 -8.87 30.05
CA LYS A 607 9.17 -8.68 30.10
C LYS A 607 8.46 -9.47 29.00
N ALA A 608 9.04 -9.55 27.83
CA ALA A 608 8.53 -10.33 26.70
C ALA A 608 8.55 -11.84 27.01
N LEU A 609 9.60 -12.33 27.65
CA LEU A 609 9.66 -13.72 28.14
C LEU A 609 8.59 -14.01 29.19
N GLU A 610 8.36 -13.11 30.15
CA GLU A 610 7.26 -13.24 31.11
C GLU A 610 5.91 -13.35 30.41
N LEU A 611 5.63 -12.47 29.45
CA LEU A 611 4.38 -12.47 28.68
C LEU A 611 4.22 -13.74 27.84
N SER A 612 5.30 -14.23 27.21
CA SER A 612 5.26 -15.48 26.44
C SER A 612 4.92 -16.69 27.29
N LEU A 613 5.42 -16.73 28.55
CA LEU A 613 5.12 -17.80 29.49
C LEU A 613 3.64 -17.81 29.92
N ILE A 614 2.99 -16.64 30.01
CA ILE A 614 1.55 -16.55 30.29
C ILE A 614 0.75 -17.24 29.19
N HIS A 615 1.13 -17.05 27.92
CA HIS A 615 0.51 -17.73 26.79
C HIS A 615 0.75 -19.25 26.77
N ILE A 616 1.79 -19.74 27.46
CA ILE A 616 2.14 -21.16 27.52
C ILE A 616 1.54 -21.85 28.75
N SER A 617 1.57 -21.19 29.92
CA SER A 617 1.33 -21.84 31.22
C SER A 617 -0.02 -21.53 31.86
N GLU A 618 -0.73 -20.48 31.43
CA GLU A 618 -2.00 -20.06 32.06
C GLU A 618 -3.27 -20.22 31.16
N PRO A 619 -3.38 -21.22 30.26
CA PRO A 619 -4.63 -21.45 29.53
C PRO A 619 -5.76 -22.06 30.35
N THR A 620 -5.67 -22.02 31.68
CA THR A 620 -6.37 -22.89 32.60
C THR A 620 -7.87 -22.61 32.76
N ARG A 621 -8.42 -21.52 32.25
CA ARG A 621 -9.88 -21.29 32.33
C ARG A 621 -10.71 -21.93 31.23
N LEU A 622 -10.14 -22.23 30.06
CA LEU A 622 -10.86 -22.90 28.96
C LEU A 622 -11.10 -24.41 29.23
N LEU A 623 -10.27 -25.05 30.07
CA LEU A 623 -10.42 -26.46 30.42
C LEU A 623 -11.33 -26.71 31.63
N SER A 624 -11.85 -25.68 32.31
CA SER A 624 -12.74 -25.79 33.45
C SER A 624 -14.23 -25.67 33.07
N ILE A 625 -14.57 -25.61 31.80
CA ILE A 625 -15.95 -25.72 31.30
C ILE A 625 -16.12 -27.13 30.73
N SER A 626 -16.16 -28.10 31.60
CA SER A 626 -16.62 -29.46 31.35
C SER A 626 -17.90 -29.71 32.17
#